data_90a2d93cfa2a2d4e0a441bec597d067d
#
_entry.id   90a2d93cfa2a2d4e0a441bec597d067d
#
_cell.length_a   1.000
_cell.length_b   1.000
_cell.length_c   1.000
_cell.angle_alpha   90.00
_cell.angle_beta   90.00
_cell.angle_gamma   90.00
#
_symmetry.space_group_name_H-M   'P 1'
#
loop_
_entity.id
_entity.type
_entity.pdbx_description
1 polymer ?
#
loop_
_entity_poly.entity_id
_entity_poly.type
_entity_poly.pdbx_seq_one_letter_code
_entity_poly.pdbx_strand_id
1 'polypeptide(L)'
;MKFGVIVFPGSNCDHDAYHVISKHVGQPVDFIWHRDTDLSSYDAVIIPGGFSYGDYLRAGALARFSPVMNSVKAFAASGNLVLGICNGFQILCEAGLLPGALIRNRDLHFVCDYVNVRVENTDTPFTHELKAGSALQMPIAHAEGNYVCDDATFAELQGQGRIIFRYCDRNGETTDAANPNGSRDNIAGICNRERNVLGLMPHPERACEDLLGSSDGRELFRSLAGTLAAAA
;
A
#
# COMPACT_ATOMS: atom_id res chain seq x y z
N MET A 1 11.44 -7.05 -16.57
CA MET A 1 10.45 -6.46 -15.64
C MET A 1 11.06 -5.20 -15.07
N LYS A 2 10.31 -4.10 -15.04
CA LYS A 2 10.81 -2.79 -14.60
C LYS A 2 9.78 -2.11 -13.69
N PHE A 3 10.22 -1.58 -12.56
CA PHE A 3 9.40 -0.87 -11.59
C PHE A 3 9.54 0.65 -11.73
N GLY A 4 8.46 1.38 -11.42
CA GLY A 4 8.47 2.81 -11.29
C GLY A 4 8.04 3.24 -9.89
N VAL A 5 8.79 4.12 -9.24
CA VAL A 5 8.41 4.72 -7.95
C VAL A 5 8.06 6.19 -8.17
N ILE A 6 6.80 6.55 -7.91
CA ILE A 6 6.34 7.92 -8.12
C ILE A 6 6.90 8.83 -7.02
N VAL A 7 7.37 10.00 -7.42
CA VAL A 7 7.86 11.05 -6.52
C VAL A 7 6.94 12.25 -6.60
N PHE A 8 6.22 12.54 -5.51
CA PHE A 8 5.47 13.79 -5.33
C PHE A 8 6.29 14.79 -4.51
N PRO A 9 6.01 16.09 -4.63
CA PRO A 9 6.53 17.05 -3.66
C PRO A 9 6.11 16.65 -2.25
N GLY A 10 7.11 16.39 -1.37
CA GLY A 10 6.86 15.93 0.00
C GLY A 10 6.79 14.41 0.21
N SER A 11 6.95 13.57 -0.84
CA SER A 11 7.25 12.15 -0.66
C SER A 11 8.56 11.98 0.12
N ASN A 12 8.63 10.98 0.99
CA ASN A 12 9.86 10.70 1.75
C ASN A 12 10.19 9.20 1.88
N CYS A 13 9.28 8.30 1.45
CA CYS A 13 9.51 6.86 1.44
C CYS A 13 9.79 6.32 0.03
N ASP A 14 9.97 7.19 -0.94
CA ASP A 14 10.30 6.85 -2.32
C ASP A 14 11.66 6.16 -2.42
N HIS A 15 12.67 6.67 -1.70
CA HIS A 15 14.00 6.05 -1.65
C HIS A 15 13.98 4.70 -0.95
N ASP A 16 13.15 4.49 0.08
CA ASP A 16 13.01 3.20 0.75
C ASP A 16 12.42 2.17 -0.23
N ALA A 17 11.36 2.52 -0.97
CA ALA A 17 10.76 1.67 -1.99
C ALA A 17 11.75 1.36 -3.12
N TYR A 18 12.48 2.36 -3.61
CA TYR A 18 13.54 2.19 -4.61
C TYR A 18 14.63 1.24 -4.11
N HIS A 19 15.09 1.41 -2.87
CA HIS A 19 16.11 0.57 -2.25
C HIS A 19 15.69 -0.89 -2.21
N VAL A 20 14.46 -1.17 -1.73
CA VAL A 20 13.94 -2.54 -1.66
C VAL A 20 13.90 -3.19 -3.03
N ILE A 21 13.33 -2.53 -4.03
CA ILE A 21 13.25 -3.09 -5.38
C ILE A 21 14.63 -3.34 -5.96
N SER A 22 15.55 -2.37 -5.86
CA SER A 22 16.89 -2.47 -6.46
C SER A 22 17.79 -3.46 -5.72
N LYS A 23 17.73 -3.53 -4.37
CA LYS A 23 18.70 -4.29 -3.57
C LYS A 23 18.15 -5.63 -3.07
N HIS A 24 16.87 -5.71 -2.71
CA HIS A 24 16.29 -6.92 -2.13
C HIS A 24 15.49 -7.75 -3.14
N VAL A 25 14.87 -7.10 -4.12
CA VAL A 25 14.19 -7.78 -5.23
C VAL A 25 15.10 -7.97 -6.44
N GLY A 26 16.11 -7.09 -6.61
CA GLY A 26 17.09 -7.18 -7.69
C GLY A 26 16.51 -6.82 -9.05
N GLN A 27 15.49 -5.96 -9.11
CA GLN A 27 14.84 -5.56 -10.35
C GLN A 27 15.19 -4.12 -10.74
N PRO A 28 15.22 -3.79 -12.04
CA PRO A 28 15.31 -2.43 -12.51
C PRO A 28 14.19 -1.56 -11.95
N VAL A 29 14.55 -0.37 -11.47
CA VAL A 29 13.60 0.58 -10.90
C VAL A 29 14.04 2.00 -11.20
N ASP A 30 13.09 2.88 -11.56
CA ASP A 30 13.28 4.30 -11.77
C ASP A 30 12.39 5.13 -10.85
N PHE A 31 12.82 6.36 -10.57
CA PHE A 31 11.91 7.38 -10.04
C PHE A 31 11.11 8.01 -11.18
N ILE A 32 9.81 8.20 -10.94
CA ILE A 32 8.86 8.85 -11.86
C ILE A 32 8.42 10.15 -11.19
N TRP A 33 8.80 11.29 -11.78
CA TRP A 33 8.36 12.57 -11.25
C TRP A 33 6.85 12.76 -11.47
N HIS A 34 6.14 13.33 -10.51
CA HIS A 34 4.68 13.46 -10.53
C HIS A 34 4.10 14.18 -11.76
N ARG A 35 4.93 14.82 -12.58
CA ARG A 35 4.54 15.46 -13.85
C ARG A 35 4.77 14.58 -15.07
N ASP A 36 5.56 13.52 -14.94
CA ASP A 36 5.81 12.58 -16.02
C ASP A 36 4.56 11.71 -16.22
N THR A 37 4.14 11.58 -17.48
CA THR A 37 2.88 10.89 -17.82
C THR A 37 3.08 9.61 -18.61
N ASP A 38 4.31 9.31 -19.03
CA ASP A 38 4.62 8.08 -19.74
C ASP A 38 5.01 6.96 -18.78
N LEU A 39 4.11 5.99 -18.62
CA LEU A 39 4.31 4.78 -17.81
C LEU A 39 4.52 3.52 -18.67
N SER A 40 4.66 3.66 -19.98
CA SER A 40 4.67 2.52 -20.94
C SER A 40 5.86 1.58 -20.75
N SER A 41 6.94 2.04 -20.13
CA SER A 41 8.15 1.24 -19.89
C SER A 41 8.14 0.46 -18.57
N TYR A 42 7.09 0.56 -17.76
CA TYR A 42 7.00 -0.06 -16.46
C TYR A 42 5.98 -1.21 -16.45
N ASP A 43 6.27 -2.22 -15.64
CA ASP A 43 5.39 -3.37 -15.40
C ASP A 43 4.61 -3.22 -14.08
N ALA A 44 5.18 -2.48 -13.13
CA ALA A 44 4.52 -2.14 -11.87
C ALA A 44 4.89 -0.71 -11.42
N VAL A 45 3.95 -0.04 -10.77
CA VAL A 45 4.13 1.31 -10.23
C VAL A 45 3.87 1.31 -8.72
N ILE A 46 4.78 1.93 -7.97
CA ILE A 46 4.65 2.14 -6.52
C ILE A 46 4.36 3.61 -6.25
N ILE A 47 3.28 3.87 -5.51
CA ILE A 47 2.97 5.17 -4.93
C ILE A 47 3.44 5.13 -3.47
N PRO A 48 4.55 5.80 -3.14
CA PRO A 48 5.20 5.66 -1.84
C PRO A 48 4.47 6.41 -0.73
N GLY A 49 4.89 6.15 0.50
CA GLY A 49 4.53 6.93 1.66
C GLY A 49 5.20 8.31 1.70
N GLY A 50 4.77 9.11 2.65
CA GLY A 50 5.25 10.45 2.88
C GLY A 50 4.12 11.43 3.17
N PHE A 51 4.35 12.70 2.85
CA PHE A 51 3.43 13.80 3.06
C PHE A 51 3.27 14.58 1.74
N SER A 52 2.70 13.93 0.72
CA SER A 52 2.57 14.52 -0.61
C SER A 52 1.86 15.88 -0.55
N TYR A 53 2.52 16.91 -1.10
CA TYR A 53 2.07 18.31 -1.02
C TYR A 53 1.83 18.82 0.40
N GLY A 54 2.54 18.25 1.41
CA GLY A 54 2.41 18.63 2.82
C GLY A 54 1.07 18.29 3.45
N ASP A 55 0.33 17.32 2.88
CA ASP A 55 -1.02 16.91 3.30
C ASP A 55 -2.03 18.09 3.39
N TYR A 56 -1.81 19.14 2.61
CA TYR A 56 -2.74 20.26 2.54
C TYR A 56 -4.14 19.77 2.14
N LEU A 57 -5.16 20.32 2.80
CA LEU A 57 -6.57 19.91 2.81
C LEU A 57 -6.78 18.60 3.59
N ARG A 58 -6.14 17.51 3.19
CA ARG A 58 -6.01 16.20 3.81
C ARG A 58 -5.00 15.35 3.04
N ALA A 59 -4.54 14.29 3.65
CA ALA A 59 -3.54 13.41 3.05
C ALA A 59 -4.00 12.85 1.69
N GLY A 60 -3.15 12.98 0.68
CA GLY A 60 -3.41 12.52 -0.69
C GLY A 60 -4.31 13.41 -1.55
N ALA A 61 -5.03 14.39 -0.96
CA ALA A 61 -6.04 15.18 -1.67
C ALA A 61 -5.50 16.00 -2.85
N LEU A 62 -4.30 16.57 -2.72
CA LEU A 62 -3.67 17.32 -3.81
C LEU A 62 -2.96 16.41 -4.80
N ALA A 63 -2.33 15.34 -4.33
CA ALA A 63 -1.58 14.41 -5.17
C ALA A 63 -2.45 13.76 -6.24
N ARG A 64 -3.73 13.49 -5.96
CA ARG A 64 -4.67 12.92 -6.94
C ARG A 64 -4.82 13.73 -8.23
N PHE A 65 -4.51 15.04 -8.19
CA PHE A 65 -4.57 15.94 -9.34
C PHE A 65 -3.24 16.05 -10.10
N SER A 66 -2.18 15.41 -9.62
CA SER A 66 -0.90 15.37 -10.34
C SER A 66 -1.07 14.71 -11.70
N PRO A 67 -0.40 15.20 -12.75
CA PRO A 67 -0.53 14.65 -14.11
C PRO A 67 -0.31 13.14 -14.18
N VAL A 68 0.68 12.60 -13.45
CA VAL A 68 0.98 11.16 -13.40
C VAL A 68 -0.23 10.33 -12.96
N MET A 69 -1.13 10.85 -12.12
CA MET A 69 -2.28 10.08 -11.62
C MET A 69 -3.32 9.73 -12.70
N ASN A 70 -3.41 10.52 -13.77
CA ASN A 70 -4.23 10.13 -14.93
C ASN A 70 -3.61 8.92 -15.64
N SER A 71 -2.28 8.91 -15.76
CA SER A 71 -1.55 7.77 -16.34
C SER A 71 -1.62 6.53 -15.45
N VAL A 72 -1.55 6.68 -14.11
CA VAL A 72 -1.74 5.59 -13.16
C VAL A 72 -3.13 4.97 -13.29
N LYS A 73 -4.19 5.78 -13.46
CA LYS A 73 -5.54 5.26 -13.70
C LYS A 73 -5.62 4.43 -14.98
N ALA A 74 -5.05 4.94 -16.07
CA ALA A 74 -5.02 4.21 -17.35
C ALA A 74 -4.16 2.92 -17.24
N PHE A 75 -3.03 3.00 -16.55
CA PHE A 75 -2.12 1.89 -16.29
C PHE A 75 -2.81 0.76 -15.48
N ALA A 76 -3.51 1.12 -14.42
CA ALA A 76 -4.30 0.18 -13.62
C ALA A 76 -5.46 -0.42 -14.44
N ALA A 77 -6.19 0.41 -15.23
CA ALA A 77 -7.28 -0.07 -16.08
C ALA A 77 -6.83 -1.04 -17.18
N SER A 78 -5.55 -0.99 -17.57
CA SER A 78 -4.92 -1.94 -18.50
C SER A 78 -4.46 -3.24 -17.82
N GLY A 79 -4.73 -3.42 -16.52
CA GLY A 79 -4.37 -4.62 -15.76
C GLY A 79 -2.96 -4.60 -15.13
N ASN A 80 -2.21 -3.52 -15.29
CA ASN A 80 -0.87 -3.40 -14.70
C ASN A 80 -0.94 -3.17 -13.19
N LEU A 81 0.15 -3.50 -12.49
CA LEU A 81 0.18 -3.56 -11.03
C LEU A 81 0.50 -2.20 -10.40
N VAL A 82 -0.31 -1.80 -9.42
CA VAL A 82 -0.14 -0.56 -8.66
C VAL A 82 -0.16 -0.86 -7.16
N LEU A 83 0.90 -0.46 -6.47
CA LEU A 83 1.02 -0.57 -5.01
C LEU A 83 1.06 0.81 -4.38
N GLY A 84 0.11 1.11 -3.48
CA GLY A 84 0.10 2.35 -2.68
C GLY A 84 0.41 2.06 -1.22
N ILE A 85 1.46 2.70 -0.69
CA ILE A 85 1.94 2.51 0.69
C ILE A 85 1.67 3.78 1.50
N CYS A 86 1.00 3.68 2.64
CA CYS A 86 0.69 4.76 3.56
C CYS A 86 0.03 5.96 2.82
N ASN A 87 0.76 7.05 2.59
CA ASN A 87 0.26 8.18 1.78
C ASN A 87 -0.15 7.74 0.36
N GLY A 88 0.52 6.75 -0.21
CA GLY A 88 0.11 6.14 -1.49
C GLY A 88 -1.28 5.50 -1.43
N PHE A 89 -1.63 4.82 -0.33
CA PHE A 89 -2.98 4.28 -0.14
C PHE A 89 -4.03 5.40 -0.04
N GLN A 90 -3.71 6.47 0.71
CA GLN A 90 -4.56 7.65 0.80
C GLN A 90 -4.81 8.26 -0.60
N ILE A 91 -3.76 8.41 -1.41
CA ILE A 91 -3.85 8.90 -2.80
C ILE A 91 -4.73 7.98 -3.66
N LEU A 92 -4.59 6.65 -3.53
CA LEU A 92 -5.41 5.70 -4.29
C LEU A 92 -6.90 5.82 -3.95
N CYS A 93 -7.26 6.02 -2.68
CA CYS A 93 -8.64 6.29 -2.27
C CYS A 93 -9.13 7.63 -2.81
N GLU A 94 -8.34 8.72 -2.68
CA GLU A 94 -8.68 10.04 -3.19
C GLU A 94 -8.84 10.07 -4.72
N ALA A 95 -8.07 9.25 -5.43
CA ALA A 95 -8.15 9.11 -6.88
C ALA A 95 -9.30 8.22 -7.36
N GLY A 96 -10.01 7.52 -6.44
CA GLY A 96 -11.09 6.59 -6.74
C GLY A 96 -10.62 5.26 -7.35
N LEU A 97 -9.35 4.90 -7.17
CA LEU A 97 -8.78 3.59 -7.55
C LEU A 97 -9.07 2.52 -6.50
N LEU A 98 -9.26 2.93 -5.26
CA LEU A 98 -9.72 2.08 -4.16
C LEU A 98 -10.94 2.73 -3.49
N PRO A 99 -11.89 1.94 -2.97
CA PRO A 99 -13.07 2.47 -2.29
C PRO A 99 -12.75 2.92 -0.86
N GLY A 100 -13.64 3.73 -0.26
CA GLY A 100 -13.49 4.25 1.10
C GLY A 100 -12.57 5.46 1.18
N ALA A 101 -12.14 5.77 2.40
CA ALA A 101 -11.27 6.91 2.68
C ALA A 101 -10.39 6.63 3.91
N LEU A 102 -9.24 7.30 3.98
CA LEU A 102 -8.41 7.35 5.17
C LEU A 102 -8.67 8.69 5.88
N ILE A 103 -9.03 8.62 7.16
CA ILE A 103 -9.29 9.79 8.00
C ILE A 103 -8.34 9.82 9.20
N ARG A 104 -8.44 10.85 10.01
CA ARG A 104 -7.62 10.99 11.23
C ARG A 104 -7.76 9.78 12.13
N ASN A 105 -6.65 9.38 12.74
CA ASN A 105 -6.61 8.33 13.74
C ASN A 105 -7.62 8.61 14.86
N ARG A 106 -8.19 7.55 15.43
CA ARG A 106 -9.21 7.61 16.49
C ARG A 106 -8.85 8.56 17.62
N ASP A 107 -7.58 8.56 18.06
CA ASP A 107 -7.12 9.35 19.19
C ASP A 107 -6.51 10.70 18.78
N LEU A 108 -6.61 11.08 17.51
CA LEU A 108 -6.10 12.32 16.91
C LEU A 108 -4.58 12.53 17.08
N HIS A 109 -3.84 11.45 17.36
CA HIS A 109 -2.39 11.48 17.49
C HIS A 109 -1.70 10.85 16.29
N PHE A 110 -0.49 11.31 16.00
CA PHE A 110 0.41 10.63 15.08
C PHE A 110 0.91 9.36 15.76
N VAL A 111 0.76 8.23 15.09
CA VAL A 111 1.24 6.92 15.58
C VAL A 111 2.46 6.53 14.77
N CYS A 112 3.58 6.25 15.47
CA CYS A 112 4.81 5.73 14.89
C CYS A 112 5.23 4.52 15.74
N ASP A 113 4.96 3.32 15.25
CA ASP A 113 5.18 2.07 15.98
C ASP A 113 5.30 0.88 15.03
N TYR A 114 5.77 -0.25 15.53
CA TYR A 114 5.65 -1.54 14.85
C TYR A 114 4.30 -2.18 15.17
N VAL A 115 3.58 -2.58 14.14
CA VAL A 115 2.30 -3.29 14.24
C VAL A 115 2.40 -4.65 13.60
N ASN A 116 1.48 -5.55 13.93
CA ASN A 116 1.32 -6.80 13.20
C ASN A 116 0.09 -6.68 12.29
N VAL A 117 0.21 -7.25 11.09
CA VAL A 117 -0.90 -7.38 10.14
C VAL A 117 -1.07 -8.84 9.75
N ARG A 118 -2.31 -9.32 9.81
CA ARG A 118 -2.67 -10.66 9.36
C ARG A 118 -2.95 -10.64 7.87
N VAL A 119 -2.42 -11.63 7.16
CA VAL A 119 -2.70 -11.87 5.74
C VAL A 119 -4.07 -12.53 5.61
N GLU A 120 -5.05 -11.81 5.06
CA GLU A 120 -6.43 -12.31 4.89
C GLU A 120 -6.61 -13.08 3.57
N ASN A 121 -5.96 -12.63 2.52
CA ASN A 121 -6.10 -13.21 1.18
C ASN A 121 -4.74 -13.29 0.48
N THR A 122 -4.43 -14.47 -0.06
CA THR A 122 -3.20 -14.73 -0.84
C THR A 122 -3.47 -14.90 -2.34
N ASP A 123 -4.73 -14.82 -2.77
CA ASP A 123 -5.11 -14.89 -4.17
C ASP A 123 -5.02 -13.50 -4.83
N THR A 124 -3.83 -12.90 -4.76
CA THR A 124 -3.51 -11.61 -5.38
C THR A 124 -2.05 -11.59 -5.88
N PRO A 125 -1.73 -10.77 -6.89
CA PRO A 125 -0.36 -10.56 -7.34
C PRO A 125 0.61 -10.11 -6.24
N PHE A 126 0.10 -9.53 -5.17
CA PHE A 126 0.89 -8.93 -4.10
C PHE A 126 1.16 -9.88 -2.94
N THR A 127 0.43 -11.01 -2.84
CA THR A 127 0.40 -11.83 -1.61
C THR A 127 0.50 -13.34 -1.86
N HIS A 128 0.65 -13.79 -3.11
CA HIS A 128 0.61 -15.22 -3.44
C HIS A 128 1.80 -16.02 -2.86
N GLU A 129 2.91 -15.38 -2.49
CA GLU A 129 4.01 -16.03 -1.77
C GLU A 129 3.85 -15.97 -0.25
N LEU A 130 2.85 -15.22 0.26
CA LEU A 130 2.56 -15.15 1.68
C LEU A 130 1.71 -16.35 2.12
N LYS A 131 1.69 -16.58 3.42
CA LYS A 131 0.82 -17.61 4.02
C LYS A 131 -0.43 -16.96 4.61
N ALA A 132 -1.60 -17.40 4.17
CA ALA A 132 -2.87 -16.93 4.72
C ALA A 132 -2.92 -17.18 6.25
N GLY A 133 -3.41 -16.19 6.98
CA GLY A 133 -3.49 -16.21 8.44
C GLY A 133 -2.17 -15.90 9.16
N SER A 134 -1.03 -15.76 8.46
CA SER A 134 0.21 -15.34 9.11
C SER A 134 0.17 -13.87 9.55
N ALA A 135 0.79 -13.59 10.69
CA ALA A 135 1.02 -12.23 11.18
C ALA A 135 2.39 -11.75 10.68
N LEU A 136 2.42 -10.58 10.05
CA LEU A 136 3.63 -9.92 9.56
C LEU A 136 3.87 -8.66 10.38
N GLN A 137 5.09 -8.41 10.81
CA GLN A 137 5.46 -7.21 11.55
C GLN A 137 5.98 -6.13 10.61
N MET A 138 5.35 -4.96 10.63
CA MET A 138 5.71 -3.80 9.81
C MET A 138 5.56 -2.51 10.60
N PRO A 139 6.36 -1.46 10.32
CA PRO A 139 6.15 -0.16 10.95
C PRO A 139 4.98 0.60 10.32
N ILE A 140 4.37 1.46 11.14
CA ILE A 140 3.42 2.51 10.70
C ILE A 140 3.94 3.88 11.16
N ALA A 141 3.63 4.93 10.39
CA ALA A 141 3.97 6.31 10.72
C ALA A 141 2.94 7.25 10.08
N HIS A 142 1.82 7.51 10.77
CA HIS A 142 0.72 8.29 10.21
C HIS A 142 -0.17 8.97 11.26
N ALA A 143 -0.78 10.11 10.90
CA ALA A 143 -1.85 10.76 11.64
C ALA A 143 -3.25 10.45 11.05
N GLU A 144 -3.31 10.03 9.79
CA GLU A 144 -4.53 9.76 9.02
C GLU A 144 -4.48 8.34 8.42
N GLY A 145 -4.53 7.32 9.30
CA GLY A 145 -4.50 5.91 8.90
C GLY A 145 -5.80 5.16 9.13
N ASN A 146 -6.81 5.81 9.65
CA ASN A 146 -8.11 5.23 9.98
C ASN A 146 -8.94 5.03 8.70
N TYR A 147 -9.00 3.79 8.22
CA TYR A 147 -9.80 3.44 7.04
C TYR A 147 -11.28 3.39 7.38
N VAL A 148 -12.09 4.10 6.60
CA VAL A 148 -13.55 4.14 6.72
C VAL A 148 -14.23 3.88 5.38
N CYS A 149 -15.37 3.20 5.44
CA CYS A 149 -16.28 3.01 4.30
C CYS A 149 -17.71 2.78 4.83
N ASP A 150 -18.70 2.89 3.95
CA ASP A 150 -20.08 2.54 4.31
C ASP A 150 -20.29 1.02 4.40
N ASP A 151 -21.46 0.60 4.88
CA ASP A 151 -21.76 -0.81 5.11
C ASP A 151 -21.85 -1.61 3.81
N ALA A 152 -22.31 -1.00 2.72
CA ALA A 152 -22.38 -1.65 1.41
C ALA A 152 -20.98 -1.93 0.85
N THR A 153 -20.10 -0.94 0.90
CA THR A 153 -18.69 -1.08 0.52
C THR A 153 -17.97 -2.12 1.37
N PHE A 154 -18.20 -2.10 2.70
CA PHE A 154 -17.61 -3.08 3.60
C PHE A 154 -18.06 -4.51 3.27
N ALA A 155 -19.36 -4.72 3.08
CA ALA A 155 -19.92 -6.03 2.72
C ALA A 155 -19.36 -6.53 1.37
N GLU A 156 -19.17 -5.63 0.40
CA GLU A 156 -18.55 -5.95 -0.88
C GLU A 156 -17.09 -6.36 -0.72
N LEU A 157 -16.28 -5.55 -0.01
CA LEU A 157 -14.88 -5.85 0.24
C LEU A 157 -14.70 -7.20 0.92
N GLN A 158 -15.51 -7.49 1.93
CA GLN A 158 -15.47 -8.74 2.67
C GLN A 158 -15.95 -9.92 1.80
N GLY A 159 -17.09 -9.78 1.14
CA GLY A 159 -17.69 -10.85 0.34
C GLY A 159 -16.86 -11.23 -0.89
N GLN A 160 -16.07 -10.31 -1.43
CA GLN A 160 -15.17 -10.55 -2.58
C GLN A 160 -13.72 -10.88 -2.16
N GLY A 161 -13.42 -10.96 -0.87
CA GLY A 161 -12.07 -11.23 -0.36
C GLY A 161 -11.06 -10.13 -0.72
N ARG A 162 -11.50 -8.87 -0.75
CA ARG A 162 -10.68 -7.70 -1.13
C ARG A 162 -10.03 -7.01 0.06
N ILE A 163 -10.32 -7.43 1.28
CA ILE A 163 -9.55 -7.07 2.47
C ILE A 163 -8.33 -7.97 2.47
N ILE A 164 -7.16 -7.38 2.29
CA ILE A 164 -5.90 -8.13 2.11
C ILE A 164 -5.15 -8.25 3.42
N PHE A 165 -5.16 -7.18 4.23
CA PHE A 165 -4.49 -7.14 5.52
C PHE A 165 -5.40 -6.55 6.59
N ARG A 166 -5.34 -7.13 7.81
CA ARG A 166 -5.96 -6.58 9.03
C ARG A 166 -4.92 -6.40 10.11
N TYR A 167 -5.01 -5.32 10.88
CA TYR A 167 -4.24 -5.21 12.11
C TYR A 167 -4.60 -6.34 13.07
N CYS A 168 -3.58 -6.94 13.66
CA CYS A 168 -3.73 -8.08 14.57
C CYS A 168 -2.69 -8.00 15.70
N ASP A 169 -2.84 -8.86 16.69
CA ASP A 169 -1.80 -9.11 17.68
C ASP A 169 -0.71 -10.04 17.11
N ARG A 170 0.30 -10.37 17.93
CA ARG A 170 1.42 -11.25 17.53
C ARG A 170 1.00 -12.69 17.23
N ASN A 171 -0.19 -13.10 17.67
CA ASN A 171 -0.75 -14.42 17.43
C ASN A 171 -1.65 -14.45 16.18
N GLY A 172 -1.85 -13.30 15.52
CA GLY A 172 -2.74 -13.16 14.37
C GLY A 172 -4.20 -12.90 14.74
N GLU A 173 -4.51 -12.61 16.01
CA GLU A 173 -5.88 -12.32 16.42
C GLU A 173 -6.23 -10.84 16.17
N THR A 174 -7.32 -10.61 15.44
CA THR A 174 -7.83 -9.28 15.12
C THR A 174 -8.67 -8.74 16.28
N THR A 175 -8.02 -8.09 17.23
CA THR A 175 -8.68 -7.49 18.40
C THR A 175 -8.76 -5.96 18.26
N ASP A 176 -9.66 -5.33 19.02
CA ASP A 176 -9.74 -3.86 19.06
C ASP A 176 -8.46 -3.24 19.64
N ALA A 177 -7.81 -3.93 20.58
CA ALA A 177 -6.53 -3.50 21.17
C ALA A 177 -5.37 -3.53 20.15
N ALA A 178 -5.43 -4.36 19.14
CA ALA A 178 -4.43 -4.44 18.06
C ALA A 178 -4.66 -3.38 16.96
N ASN A 179 -5.78 -2.64 17.02
CA ASN A 179 -6.13 -1.61 16.04
C ASN A 179 -5.51 -0.26 16.44
N PRO A 180 -4.43 0.19 15.76
CA PRO A 180 -3.67 1.35 16.21
C PRO A 180 -4.35 2.69 15.89
N ASN A 181 -5.34 2.72 15.00
CA ASN A 181 -5.84 3.96 14.42
C ASN A 181 -7.37 4.07 14.33
N GLY A 182 -8.09 3.01 14.68
CA GLY A 182 -9.55 2.97 14.62
C GLY A 182 -10.12 2.55 13.25
N SER A 183 -9.30 2.00 12.36
CA SER A 183 -9.75 1.47 11.07
C SER A 183 -10.91 0.50 11.22
N ARG A 184 -11.91 0.65 10.36
CA ARG A 184 -13.07 -0.25 10.32
C ARG A 184 -12.61 -1.71 10.23
N ASP A 185 -13.07 -2.54 11.18
CA ASP A 185 -12.79 -3.98 11.23
C ASP A 185 -11.30 -4.33 11.09
N ASN A 186 -10.45 -3.51 11.72
CA ASN A 186 -8.99 -3.63 11.70
C ASN A 186 -8.36 -3.59 10.28
N ILE A 187 -9.06 -3.09 9.26
CA ILE A 187 -8.54 -3.05 7.89
C ILE A 187 -7.23 -2.25 7.86
N ALA A 188 -6.15 -2.92 7.44
CA ALA A 188 -4.83 -2.34 7.23
C ALA A 188 -4.48 -2.18 5.74
N GLY A 189 -5.15 -2.93 4.86
CA GLY A 189 -4.97 -2.86 3.41
C GLY A 189 -6.06 -3.56 2.63
N ILE A 190 -6.38 -3.00 1.45
CA ILE A 190 -7.42 -3.50 0.53
C ILE A 190 -6.93 -3.49 -0.91
N CYS A 191 -7.57 -4.29 -1.78
CA CYS A 191 -7.35 -4.22 -3.23
C CYS A 191 -8.62 -3.81 -3.99
N ASN A 192 -8.43 -3.42 -5.28
CA ASN A 192 -9.53 -3.20 -6.22
C ASN A 192 -10.17 -4.53 -6.65
N ARG A 193 -11.23 -4.48 -7.48
CA ARG A 193 -11.95 -5.68 -7.95
C ARG A 193 -11.08 -6.58 -8.83
N GLU A 194 -10.24 -5.99 -9.65
CA GLU A 194 -9.32 -6.65 -10.57
C GLU A 194 -8.09 -7.21 -9.86
N ARG A 195 -7.90 -6.91 -8.56
CA ARG A 195 -6.77 -7.34 -7.71
C ARG A 195 -5.40 -6.87 -8.18
N ASN A 196 -5.35 -5.89 -9.06
CA ASN A 196 -4.11 -5.31 -9.58
C ASN A 196 -3.72 -3.96 -8.95
N VAL A 197 -4.56 -3.42 -8.06
CA VAL A 197 -4.25 -2.24 -7.24
C VAL A 197 -4.39 -2.60 -5.78
N LEU A 198 -3.31 -2.48 -5.01
CA LEU A 198 -3.27 -2.70 -3.56
C LEU A 198 -2.89 -1.41 -2.85
N GLY A 199 -3.62 -1.06 -1.79
CA GLY A 199 -3.26 -0.02 -0.83
C GLY A 199 -3.15 -0.58 0.56
N LEU A 200 -2.09 -0.20 1.30
CA LEU A 200 -1.91 -0.57 2.71
C LEU A 200 -1.28 0.57 3.51
N MET A 201 -1.65 0.70 4.79
CA MET A 201 -1.10 1.74 5.67
C MET A 201 0.28 1.42 6.26
N PRO A 202 0.59 0.16 6.67
CA PRO A 202 1.94 -0.22 7.08
C PRO A 202 2.95 -0.08 5.95
N HIS A 203 4.23 0.03 6.36
CA HIS A 203 5.36 0.23 5.46
C HIS A 203 6.16 -1.07 5.25
N PRO A 204 5.81 -1.93 4.28
CA PRO A 204 6.57 -3.14 3.98
C PRO A 204 8.00 -2.81 3.50
N GLU A 205 8.21 -1.67 2.84
CA GLU A 205 9.53 -1.22 2.37
C GLU A 205 10.50 -0.93 3.51
N ARG A 206 9.97 -0.69 4.72
CA ARG A 206 10.75 -0.48 5.95
C ARG A 206 10.83 -1.74 6.83
N ALA A 207 10.37 -2.88 6.32
CA ALA A 207 10.41 -4.19 6.96
C ALA A 207 10.98 -5.24 5.99
N CYS A 208 12.08 -4.92 5.31
CA CYS A 208 12.74 -5.81 4.34
C CYS A 208 14.13 -6.26 4.76
N GLU A 209 14.64 -5.77 5.88
CA GLU A 209 15.98 -6.04 6.40
C GLU A 209 15.94 -6.27 7.90
N ASP A 210 16.59 -7.34 8.36
CA ASP A 210 16.66 -7.67 9.80
C ASP A 210 17.29 -6.53 10.62
N LEU A 211 18.19 -5.76 10.01
CA LEU A 211 18.79 -4.57 10.62
C LEU A 211 17.75 -3.50 10.98
N LEU A 212 16.63 -3.44 10.26
CA LEU A 212 15.52 -2.51 10.52
C LEU A 212 14.51 -3.06 11.53
N GLY A 213 14.73 -4.28 12.07
CA GLY A 213 13.87 -4.90 13.08
C GLY A 213 12.87 -5.92 12.56
N SER A 214 12.62 -5.96 11.26
CA SER A 214 11.78 -6.97 10.59
C SER A 214 12.15 -7.13 9.12
N SER A 215 11.99 -8.34 8.59
CA SER A 215 12.13 -8.65 7.16
C SER A 215 10.83 -9.18 6.54
N ASP A 216 9.72 -9.11 7.26
CA ASP A 216 8.42 -9.68 6.86
C ASP A 216 7.80 -8.99 5.63
N GLY A 217 8.11 -7.71 5.41
CA GLY A 217 7.64 -6.95 4.24
C GLY A 217 8.27 -7.40 2.92
N ARG A 218 9.41 -8.11 2.96
CA ARG A 218 10.12 -8.55 1.76
C ARG A 218 9.29 -9.47 0.87
N GLU A 219 8.50 -10.36 1.47
CA GLU A 219 7.72 -11.35 0.74
C GLU A 219 6.59 -10.72 -0.10
N LEU A 220 6.09 -9.54 0.31
CA LEU A 220 5.12 -8.77 -0.48
C LEU A 220 5.76 -8.30 -1.81
N PHE A 221 6.98 -7.78 -1.76
CA PHE A 221 7.70 -7.36 -2.96
C PHE A 221 8.16 -8.55 -3.81
N ARG A 222 8.46 -9.70 -3.21
CA ARG A 222 8.73 -10.95 -3.94
C ARG A 222 7.50 -11.46 -4.66
N SER A 223 6.33 -11.47 -4.01
CA SER A 223 5.06 -11.80 -4.65
C SER A 223 4.81 -10.94 -5.89
N LEU A 224 4.98 -9.62 -5.73
CA LEU A 224 4.82 -8.67 -6.83
C LEU A 224 5.78 -8.96 -8.00
N ALA A 225 7.04 -9.24 -7.71
CA ALA A 225 8.05 -9.60 -8.72
C ALA A 225 7.79 -10.98 -9.34
N GLY A 226 7.39 -11.96 -8.55
CA GLY A 226 7.09 -13.32 -9.01
C GLY A 226 5.91 -13.35 -10.00
N THR A 227 4.84 -12.60 -9.72
CA THR A 227 3.71 -12.45 -10.64
C THR A 227 4.15 -11.93 -12.01
N LEU A 228 4.97 -10.89 -12.03
CA LEU A 228 5.43 -10.29 -13.29
C LEU A 228 6.38 -11.21 -14.05
N ALA A 229 7.18 -12.03 -13.35
CA ALA A 229 8.05 -13.02 -13.98
C ALA A 229 7.26 -14.18 -14.63
N ALA A 230 6.13 -14.56 -14.05
CA ALA A 230 5.27 -15.62 -14.58
C ALA A 230 4.44 -15.18 -15.80
N ALA A 231 4.26 -13.84 -15.98
CA ALA A 231 3.50 -13.25 -17.08
C ALA A 231 4.36 -12.90 -18.30
N ALA A 232 5.70 -12.93 -18.19
CA ALA A 232 6.67 -12.60 -19.24
C ALA A 232 7.08 -13.84 -20.05
#